data_43023545f918c97ccf8f771e7672656d
#
_entry.id   43023545f918c97ccf8f771e7672656d
#
_cell.length_a   1.000
_cell.length_b   1.000
_cell.length_c   1.000
_cell.angle_alpha   90.00
_cell.angle_beta   90.00
_cell.angle_gamma   90.00
#
_symmetry.space_group_name_H-M   'P 1'
#
loop_
_entity.id
_entity.type
_entity.pdbx_description
1 polymer ?
#
loop_
_entity_poly.entity_id
_entity_poly.type
_entity_poly.pdbx_seq_one_letter_code
_entity_poly.pdbx_strand_id
1 'polypeptide(L)'
;MKLFEKSNKLDYVCYDIRGPVMDEANRMIESGRDVLKLNIGNPATFGFEAPEPIVEEMKKRLVSSEGYSHSKGLLEARIAISEYCFKKHIPNVTPDDIYTGNGVSELITLTMNGLLNNGDEMLVPAPDYPLWTASVTLAGGNAVHYICDESSNWYPDIEDIRSKITDKTKGIVVINPNNPTGALYPKSLLEQIVEIAREYDLIIFADEIYDRLVFDGKEHISIASLAPDRPVITFNGLSKSHLMAGYRIGWMSISGDKSNIEDYIAGINLLSSMRLCSNVPGQSIIPMAIDMLDSSDEMIVPGGRVYEQREAIYEAICDIPGLSAVKPDAAFYIFPKMDVKKFNIIDDEKFALDLLKEKQILITHGGGFHWTNPDHFRIVYLPDVNMIEEAAVKMKDFFANYKQKV
;
A
#
# COMPACT_ATOMS: atom_id res chain seq x y z
N MET A 1 33.98 16.49 20.53
CA MET A 1 33.22 15.22 20.39
C MET A 1 32.89 15.06 18.90
N LYS A 2 33.15 13.90 18.27
CA LYS A 2 32.80 13.67 16.87
C LYS A 2 31.28 13.49 16.78
N LEU A 3 30.61 14.28 15.94
CA LEU A 3 29.19 14.09 15.63
C LEU A 3 29.05 12.95 14.63
N PHE A 4 28.08 12.06 14.85
CA PHE A 4 27.68 11.03 13.90
C PHE A 4 26.31 11.43 13.35
N GLU A 5 26.27 11.74 12.06
CA GLU A 5 25.05 12.09 11.34
C GLU A 5 24.43 10.85 10.70
N LYS A 6 23.13 10.90 10.38
CA LYS A 6 22.47 9.86 9.60
C LYS A 6 23.07 9.80 8.19
N SER A 7 22.90 8.67 7.51
CA SER A 7 23.33 8.55 6.10
C SER A 7 22.59 9.55 5.21
N ASN A 8 23.32 10.21 4.30
CA ASN A 8 22.75 11.16 3.34
C ASN A 8 21.65 10.56 2.44
N LYS A 9 21.64 9.22 2.24
CA LYS A 9 20.55 8.53 1.56
C LYS A 9 19.19 8.76 2.21
N LEU A 10 19.15 8.99 3.52
CA LEU A 10 17.93 9.21 4.30
C LEU A 10 17.40 10.65 4.20
N ASP A 11 18.17 11.59 3.63
CA ASP A 11 17.73 12.98 3.46
C ASP A 11 16.64 13.12 2.38
N TYR A 12 16.57 12.15 1.47
CA TYR A 12 15.61 12.13 0.36
C TYR A 12 14.50 11.09 0.56
N VAL A 13 14.42 10.48 1.74
CA VAL A 13 13.36 9.54 2.09
C VAL A 13 12.22 10.28 2.78
N CYS A 14 11.14 10.53 2.05
CA CYS A 14 9.88 10.99 2.63
C CYS A 14 9.11 9.75 3.12
N TYR A 15 8.91 9.66 4.43
CA TYR A 15 8.08 8.63 5.04
C TYR A 15 7.33 9.23 6.23
N ASP A 16 6.35 10.08 5.93
CA ASP A 16 5.69 11.01 6.87
C ASP A 16 4.75 10.36 7.89
N ILE A 17 4.83 9.04 8.05
CA ILE A 17 4.25 8.37 9.22
C ILE A 17 4.92 8.86 10.52
N ARG A 18 6.04 9.63 10.44
CA ARG A 18 6.85 10.13 11.56
C ARG A 18 7.29 11.60 11.40
N GLY A 19 6.54 12.40 10.65
CA GLY A 19 6.85 13.82 10.47
C GLY A 19 6.33 14.72 11.61
N PRO A 20 6.46 16.05 11.45
CA PRO A 20 6.05 17.04 12.47
C PRO A 20 4.60 16.91 12.93
N VAL A 21 3.71 16.47 12.05
CA VAL A 21 2.30 16.22 12.38
C VAL A 21 2.17 15.07 13.39
N MET A 22 2.95 13.99 13.21
CA MET A 22 2.93 12.85 14.13
C MET A 22 3.58 13.20 15.48
N ASP A 23 4.64 13.98 15.47
CA ASP A 23 5.31 14.45 16.68
C ASP A 23 4.35 15.29 17.52
N GLU A 24 3.60 16.19 16.90
CA GLU A 24 2.56 16.97 17.58
C GLU A 24 1.42 16.09 18.09
N ALA A 25 0.97 15.10 17.31
CA ALA A 25 -0.05 14.16 17.76
C ALA A 25 0.40 13.39 19.01
N ASN A 26 1.65 12.91 19.05
CA ASN A 26 2.22 12.22 20.21
C ASN A 26 2.27 13.15 21.43
N ARG A 27 2.72 14.40 21.27
CA ARG A 27 2.75 15.40 22.34
C ARG A 27 1.35 15.68 22.91
N MET A 28 0.34 15.74 22.04
CA MET A 28 -1.05 15.93 22.47
C MET A 28 -1.56 14.74 23.28
N ILE A 29 -1.29 13.51 22.82
CA ILE A 29 -1.68 12.27 23.51
C ILE A 29 -0.98 12.17 24.87
N GLU A 30 0.31 12.44 24.94
CA GLU A 30 1.07 12.46 26.19
C GLU A 30 0.54 13.51 27.20
N SER A 31 -0.05 14.61 26.69
CA SER A 31 -0.72 15.62 27.52
C SER A 31 -2.14 15.24 27.94
N GLY A 32 -2.62 14.03 27.59
CA GLY A 32 -3.95 13.51 27.94
C GLY A 32 -5.08 13.95 27.02
N ARG A 33 -4.78 14.42 25.79
CA ARG A 33 -5.81 14.74 24.79
C ARG A 33 -6.13 13.51 23.96
N ASP A 34 -7.41 13.30 23.71
CA ASP A 34 -7.85 12.28 22.76
C ASP A 34 -7.62 12.77 21.32
N VAL A 35 -6.92 11.96 20.53
CA VAL A 35 -6.66 12.22 19.12
C VAL A 35 -7.26 11.09 18.29
N LEU A 36 -8.19 11.44 17.41
CA LEU A 36 -8.74 10.50 16.44
C LEU A 36 -7.73 10.26 15.31
N LYS A 37 -7.22 9.02 15.24
CA LYS A 37 -6.17 8.63 14.29
C LYS A 37 -6.77 8.10 13.00
N LEU A 38 -6.81 8.92 11.96
CA LEU A 38 -7.27 8.57 10.61
C LEU A 38 -6.11 8.48 9.61
N ASN A 39 -4.88 8.36 10.10
CA ASN A 39 -3.66 8.40 9.29
C ASN A 39 -3.09 7.03 8.93
N ILE A 40 -3.35 5.99 9.72
CA ILE A 40 -2.75 4.66 9.52
C ILE A 40 -3.84 3.60 9.36
N GLY A 41 -3.78 2.82 8.27
CA GLY A 41 -4.65 1.67 8.02
C GLY A 41 -4.28 0.46 8.90
N ASN A 42 -4.55 0.58 10.21
CA ASN A 42 -4.36 -0.47 11.19
C ASN A 42 -5.72 -0.91 11.76
N PRO A 43 -6.35 -1.97 11.20
CA PRO A 43 -7.69 -2.40 11.60
C PRO A 43 -7.81 -2.74 13.10
N ALA A 44 -6.77 -3.33 13.68
CA ALA A 44 -6.81 -3.78 15.09
C ALA A 44 -7.09 -2.64 16.09
N THR A 45 -6.62 -1.42 15.80
CA THR A 45 -6.87 -0.24 16.67
C THR A 45 -8.33 0.21 16.68
N PHE A 46 -9.13 -0.29 15.75
CA PHE A 46 -10.55 0.01 15.61
C PHE A 46 -11.44 -1.21 15.91
N GLY A 47 -10.89 -2.21 16.64
CA GLY A 47 -11.66 -3.36 17.08
C GLY A 47 -11.98 -4.36 15.96
N PHE A 48 -11.17 -4.40 14.91
CA PHE A 48 -11.18 -5.51 13.96
C PHE A 48 -10.26 -6.61 14.48
N GLU A 49 -10.71 -7.83 14.38
CA GLU A 49 -10.00 -9.00 14.85
C GLU A 49 -9.58 -9.90 13.70
N ALA A 50 -8.45 -10.58 13.85
CA ALA A 50 -8.03 -11.62 12.93
C ALA A 50 -9.00 -12.81 13.05
N PRO A 51 -9.23 -13.59 11.96
CA PRO A 51 -10.09 -14.76 12.02
C PRO A 51 -9.64 -15.76 13.10
N GLU A 52 -10.53 -16.06 14.05
CA GLU A 52 -10.22 -16.91 15.20
C GLU A 52 -9.60 -18.28 14.82
N PRO A 53 -10.09 -19.00 13.78
CA PRO A 53 -9.50 -20.27 13.39
C PRO A 53 -8.02 -20.17 13.01
N ILE A 54 -7.61 -19.05 12.35
CA ILE A 54 -6.22 -18.81 11.96
C ILE A 54 -5.35 -18.53 13.19
N VAL A 55 -5.90 -17.78 14.15
CA VAL A 55 -5.20 -17.50 15.42
C VAL A 55 -4.99 -18.80 16.23
N GLU A 56 -6.01 -19.65 16.29
CA GLU A 56 -5.90 -20.95 16.98
C GLU A 56 -4.91 -21.90 16.27
N GLU A 57 -4.88 -21.91 14.94
CA GLU A 57 -3.88 -22.68 14.20
C GLU A 57 -2.47 -22.17 14.48
N MET A 58 -2.26 -20.84 14.54
CA MET A 58 -0.96 -20.29 14.91
C MET A 58 -0.52 -20.76 16.31
N LYS A 59 -1.42 -20.74 17.30
CA LYS A 59 -1.12 -21.24 18.65
C LYS A 59 -0.64 -22.68 18.64
N LYS A 60 -1.26 -23.55 17.85
CA LYS A 60 -0.85 -24.95 17.70
C LYS A 60 0.51 -25.09 17.04
N ARG A 61 0.79 -24.28 16.00
CA ARG A 61 2.03 -24.32 15.20
C ARG A 61 3.23 -23.70 15.91
N LEU A 62 3.02 -22.86 16.94
CA LEU A 62 4.12 -22.20 17.67
C LEU A 62 5.16 -23.19 18.19
N VAL A 63 4.75 -24.33 18.72
CA VAL A 63 5.65 -25.37 19.30
C VAL A 63 6.61 -25.95 18.25
N SER A 64 6.23 -25.95 16.97
CA SER A 64 7.05 -26.47 15.86
C SER A 64 7.74 -25.37 15.05
N SER A 65 7.66 -24.13 15.50
CA SER A 65 8.18 -22.96 14.76
C SER A 65 9.50 -22.41 15.31
N GLU A 66 10.23 -23.17 16.12
CA GLU A 66 11.46 -22.74 16.79
C GLU A 66 12.67 -22.67 15.85
N GLY A 67 12.70 -23.50 14.80
CA GLY A 67 13.81 -23.59 13.87
C GLY A 67 13.72 -22.62 12.70
N TYR A 68 14.85 -22.38 12.05
CA TYR A 68 14.86 -21.66 10.77
C TYR A 68 14.18 -22.48 9.68
N SER A 69 13.43 -21.80 8.79
CA SER A 69 12.92 -22.40 7.56
C SER A 69 13.88 -22.18 6.39
N HIS A 70 13.52 -22.70 5.21
CA HIS A 70 14.18 -22.33 3.97
C HIS A 70 14.09 -20.81 3.73
N SER A 71 15.10 -20.21 3.09
CA SER A 71 15.18 -18.76 2.87
C SER A 71 14.00 -18.20 2.04
N LYS A 72 13.45 -19.01 1.14
CA LYS A 72 12.23 -18.67 0.38
C LYS A 72 10.94 -18.85 1.20
N GLY A 73 10.98 -19.60 2.30
CA GLY A 73 9.84 -19.89 3.15
C GLY A 73 9.52 -21.38 3.24
N LEU A 74 8.63 -21.74 4.17
CA LEU A 74 8.12 -23.10 4.35
C LEU A 74 7.52 -23.62 3.03
N LEU A 75 7.80 -24.88 2.69
CA LEU A 75 7.31 -25.47 1.45
C LEU A 75 5.77 -25.48 1.39
N GLU A 76 5.11 -25.84 2.48
CA GLU A 76 3.64 -25.83 2.57
C GLU A 76 3.04 -24.45 2.30
N ALA A 77 3.66 -23.39 2.81
CA ALA A 77 3.23 -22.02 2.54
C ALA A 77 3.41 -21.64 1.06
N ARG A 78 4.56 -22.02 0.48
CA ARG A 78 4.85 -21.74 -0.94
C ARG A 78 3.93 -22.51 -1.89
N ILE A 79 3.58 -23.75 -1.55
CA ILE A 79 2.58 -24.54 -2.30
C ILE A 79 1.23 -23.83 -2.27
N ALA A 80 0.73 -23.46 -1.09
CA ALA A 80 -0.56 -22.78 -0.95
C ALA A 80 -0.60 -21.45 -1.73
N ILE A 81 0.49 -20.67 -1.68
CA ILE A 81 0.59 -19.41 -2.45
C ILE A 81 0.59 -19.70 -3.96
N SER A 82 1.29 -20.74 -4.44
CA SER A 82 1.28 -21.08 -5.87
C SER A 82 -0.11 -21.53 -6.35
N GLU A 83 -0.87 -22.23 -5.50
CA GLU A 83 -2.28 -22.57 -5.77
C GLU A 83 -3.17 -21.32 -5.81
N TYR A 84 -2.91 -20.36 -4.93
CA TYR A 84 -3.58 -19.06 -4.98
C TYR A 84 -3.29 -18.31 -6.28
N CYS A 85 -2.02 -18.28 -6.71
CA CYS A 85 -1.64 -17.71 -8.00
C CYS A 85 -2.38 -18.39 -9.16
N PHE A 86 -2.48 -19.72 -9.13
CA PHE A 86 -3.22 -20.48 -10.15
C PHE A 86 -4.71 -20.09 -10.18
N LYS A 87 -5.37 -19.99 -9.02
CA LYS A 87 -6.77 -19.54 -8.92
C LYS A 87 -6.97 -18.12 -9.49
N LYS A 88 -5.95 -17.26 -9.39
CA LYS A 88 -5.94 -15.91 -9.98
C LYS A 88 -5.46 -15.87 -11.43
N HIS A 89 -5.30 -17.00 -12.07
CA HIS A 89 -4.82 -17.12 -13.47
C HIS A 89 -3.42 -16.52 -13.69
N ILE A 90 -2.60 -16.42 -12.68
CA ILE A 90 -1.21 -15.96 -12.79
C ILE A 90 -0.37 -17.09 -13.40
N PRO A 91 0.25 -16.89 -14.57
CA PRO A 91 0.92 -17.96 -15.29
C PRO A 91 2.32 -18.27 -14.73
N ASN A 92 2.77 -19.52 -14.96
CA ASN A 92 4.16 -19.94 -14.78
C ASN A 92 4.70 -19.74 -13.37
N VAL A 93 3.85 -19.92 -12.34
CA VAL A 93 4.27 -19.85 -10.92
C VAL A 93 4.32 -21.25 -10.32
N THR A 94 5.48 -21.61 -9.80
CA THR A 94 5.71 -22.82 -9.01
C THR A 94 6.09 -22.46 -7.58
N PRO A 95 6.10 -23.40 -6.63
CA PRO A 95 6.58 -23.10 -5.28
C PRO A 95 8.00 -22.54 -5.21
N ASP A 96 8.82 -22.78 -6.24
CA ASP A 96 10.19 -22.23 -6.30
C ASP A 96 10.25 -20.76 -6.73
N ASP A 97 9.16 -20.22 -7.25
CA ASP A 97 9.01 -18.82 -7.62
C ASP A 97 8.43 -17.96 -6.48
N ILE A 98 8.19 -18.55 -5.31
CA ILE A 98 7.55 -17.90 -4.17
C ILE A 98 8.59 -17.58 -3.09
N TYR A 99 8.47 -16.36 -2.53
CA TYR A 99 9.26 -15.89 -1.38
C TYR A 99 8.33 -15.33 -0.32
N THR A 100 8.42 -15.87 0.90
CA THR A 100 7.72 -15.29 2.06
C THR A 100 8.54 -14.17 2.67
N GLY A 101 7.88 -13.18 3.29
CA GLY A 101 8.54 -12.03 3.93
C GLY A 101 7.90 -11.62 5.24
N ASN A 102 8.64 -10.85 6.04
CA ASN A 102 8.10 -10.20 7.25
C ASN A 102 7.20 -9.01 6.88
N GLY A 103 6.11 -9.33 6.18
CA GLY A 103 5.24 -8.41 5.48
C GLY A 103 5.78 -8.04 4.09
N VAL A 104 4.93 -7.48 3.24
CA VAL A 104 5.29 -7.00 1.90
C VAL A 104 6.41 -5.96 1.94
N SER A 105 6.49 -5.17 3.01
CA SER A 105 7.51 -4.11 3.16
C SER A 105 8.95 -4.63 3.09
N GLU A 106 9.24 -5.80 3.67
CA GLU A 106 10.56 -6.42 3.57
C GLU A 106 10.86 -6.83 2.13
N LEU A 107 9.88 -7.41 1.44
CA LEU A 107 10.05 -7.90 0.08
C LEU A 107 10.23 -6.76 -0.93
N ILE A 108 9.52 -5.64 -0.77
CA ILE A 108 9.74 -4.43 -1.57
C ILE A 108 11.20 -3.96 -1.42
N THR A 109 11.68 -3.83 -0.18
CA THR A 109 13.06 -3.41 0.06
C THR A 109 14.07 -4.40 -0.52
N LEU A 110 13.81 -5.69 -0.37
CA LEU A 110 14.68 -6.75 -0.89
C LEU A 110 14.75 -6.72 -2.43
N THR A 111 13.62 -6.57 -3.11
CA THR A 111 13.58 -6.55 -4.57
C THR A 111 14.25 -5.32 -5.15
N MET A 112 14.06 -4.14 -4.57
CA MET A 112 14.74 -2.92 -5.03
C MET A 112 16.25 -3.00 -4.81
N ASN A 113 16.71 -3.50 -3.66
CA ASN A 113 18.15 -3.70 -3.41
C ASN A 113 18.78 -4.77 -4.32
N GLY A 114 18.01 -5.75 -4.77
CA GLY A 114 18.50 -6.79 -5.70
C GLY A 114 18.60 -6.32 -7.15
N LEU A 115 17.84 -5.29 -7.54
CA LEU A 115 17.75 -4.83 -8.93
C LEU A 115 18.55 -3.57 -9.22
N LEU A 116 18.47 -2.56 -8.32
CA LEU A 116 18.88 -1.19 -8.67
C LEU A 116 20.34 -0.91 -8.34
N ASN A 117 21.04 -0.32 -9.30
CA ASN A 117 22.32 0.35 -9.14
C ASN A 117 22.13 1.86 -9.04
N ASN A 118 23.19 2.58 -8.68
CA ASN A 118 23.14 4.04 -8.62
C ASN A 118 22.78 4.64 -9.98
N GLY A 119 21.68 5.38 -9.99
CA GLY A 119 21.20 6.09 -11.17
C GLY A 119 20.24 5.29 -12.06
N ASP A 120 19.97 4.01 -11.75
CA ASP A 120 18.84 3.29 -12.36
C ASP A 120 17.50 3.94 -11.98
N GLU A 121 16.49 3.80 -12.83
CA GLU A 121 15.20 4.44 -12.64
C GLU A 121 14.08 3.40 -12.46
N MET A 122 13.12 3.74 -11.59
CA MET A 122 11.90 2.98 -11.37
C MET A 122 10.69 3.88 -11.52
N LEU A 123 9.75 3.52 -12.40
CA LEU A 123 8.47 4.22 -12.49
C LEU A 123 7.60 3.87 -11.28
N VAL A 124 7.13 4.88 -10.57
CA VAL A 124 6.30 4.74 -9.36
C VAL A 124 5.07 5.63 -9.52
N PRO A 125 3.85 5.22 -9.10
CA PRO A 125 2.68 6.09 -9.23
C PRO A 125 2.79 7.35 -8.35
N ALA A 126 2.10 8.41 -8.73
CA ALA A 126 1.80 9.53 -7.87
C ALA A 126 0.29 9.82 -7.92
N PRO A 127 -0.43 9.67 -6.78
CA PRO A 127 0.08 9.34 -5.44
C PRO A 127 0.49 7.87 -5.30
N ASP A 128 1.51 7.59 -4.44
CA ASP A 128 2.04 6.25 -4.17
C ASP A 128 1.89 5.82 -2.71
N TYR A 129 2.23 4.55 -2.44
CA TYR A 129 2.60 4.12 -1.11
C TYR A 129 4.09 4.43 -0.87
N PRO A 130 4.43 5.36 0.06
CA PRO A 130 5.77 5.98 0.14
C PRO A 130 6.94 5.01 0.31
N LEU A 131 6.67 3.78 0.75
CA LEU A 131 7.71 2.76 0.88
C LEU A 131 8.36 2.40 -0.46
N TRP A 132 7.61 2.46 -1.57
CA TRP A 132 8.15 2.18 -2.90
C TRP A 132 9.23 3.20 -3.25
N THR A 133 8.92 4.49 -3.19
CA THR A 133 9.89 5.57 -3.42
C THR A 133 11.07 5.50 -2.45
N ALA A 134 10.81 5.26 -1.16
CA ALA A 134 11.86 5.12 -0.16
C ALA A 134 12.79 3.95 -0.46
N SER A 135 12.26 2.79 -0.86
CA SER A 135 13.05 1.60 -1.17
C SER A 135 13.89 1.77 -2.42
N VAL A 136 13.35 2.41 -3.46
CA VAL A 136 14.09 2.79 -4.68
C VAL A 136 15.26 3.70 -4.33
N THR A 137 15.01 4.77 -3.57
CA THR A 137 16.03 5.76 -3.14
C THR A 137 17.13 5.09 -2.30
N LEU A 138 16.76 4.26 -1.34
CA LEU A 138 17.73 3.58 -0.47
C LEU A 138 18.57 2.55 -1.22
N ALA A 139 18.04 1.95 -2.27
CA ALA A 139 18.76 1.05 -3.17
C ALA A 139 19.73 1.80 -4.12
N GLY A 140 19.67 3.14 -4.15
CA GLY A 140 20.51 3.99 -5.02
C GLY A 140 19.86 4.36 -6.35
N GLY A 141 18.63 3.93 -6.59
CA GLY A 141 17.84 4.28 -7.77
C GLY A 141 17.12 5.62 -7.63
N ASN A 142 16.53 6.06 -8.73
CA ASN A 142 15.68 7.23 -8.83
C ASN A 142 14.22 6.80 -9.03
N ALA A 143 13.32 7.20 -8.13
CA ALA A 143 11.91 7.03 -8.32
C ALA A 143 11.40 8.13 -9.28
N VAL A 144 10.88 7.72 -10.43
CA VAL A 144 10.29 8.59 -11.45
C VAL A 144 8.77 8.44 -11.37
N HIS A 145 8.10 9.47 -10.85
CA HIS A 145 6.67 9.39 -10.56
C HIS A 145 5.83 9.64 -11.82
N TYR A 146 4.98 8.69 -12.18
CA TYR A 146 3.92 8.88 -13.17
C TYR A 146 2.61 9.27 -12.49
N ILE A 147 1.79 10.08 -13.17
CA ILE A 147 0.57 10.63 -12.60
C ILE A 147 -0.57 9.62 -12.66
N CYS A 148 -1.28 9.46 -11.53
CA CYS A 148 -2.62 8.90 -11.51
C CYS A 148 -3.61 10.07 -11.49
N ASP A 149 -4.44 10.20 -12.51
CA ASP A 149 -5.30 11.37 -12.70
C ASP A 149 -6.62 11.25 -11.94
N GLU A 150 -6.87 12.20 -11.02
CA GLU A 150 -8.12 12.27 -10.27
C GLU A 150 -9.35 12.37 -11.20
N SER A 151 -9.26 13.13 -12.28
CA SER A 151 -10.36 13.30 -13.24
C SER A 151 -10.71 12.01 -14.00
N SER A 152 -9.79 11.06 -14.00
CA SER A 152 -9.92 9.72 -14.55
C SER A 152 -10.02 8.63 -13.46
N ASN A 153 -10.64 8.94 -12.33
CA ASN A 153 -10.80 8.02 -11.20
C ASN A 153 -9.46 7.52 -10.60
N TRP A 154 -8.45 8.36 -10.59
CA TRP A 154 -7.10 8.01 -10.13
C TRP A 154 -6.40 6.93 -10.95
N TYR A 155 -6.79 6.79 -12.22
CA TYR A 155 -6.11 5.86 -13.12
C TYR A 155 -4.76 6.42 -13.59
N PRO A 156 -3.73 5.55 -13.73
CA PRO A 156 -2.48 5.89 -14.38
C PRO A 156 -2.66 6.54 -15.74
N ASP A 157 -2.00 7.67 -15.97
CA ASP A 157 -1.93 8.33 -17.27
C ASP A 157 -0.89 7.60 -18.14
N ILE A 158 -1.36 6.92 -19.18
CA ILE A 158 -0.56 6.09 -20.08
C ILE A 158 0.46 6.94 -20.85
N GLU A 159 0.08 8.14 -21.29
CA GLU A 159 0.98 9.03 -22.02
C GLU A 159 2.05 9.62 -21.09
N ASP A 160 1.69 9.93 -19.86
CA ASP A 160 2.65 10.39 -18.86
C ASP A 160 3.66 9.27 -18.52
N ILE A 161 3.21 8.01 -18.36
CA ILE A 161 4.10 6.86 -18.19
C ILE A 161 5.11 6.79 -19.34
N ARG A 162 4.64 6.79 -20.59
CA ARG A 162 5.50 6.71 -21.78
C ARG A 162 6.52 7.83 -21.84
N SER A 163 6.10 9.05 -21.52
CA SER A 163 6.95 10.24 -21.56
C SER A 163 8.12 10.21 -20.56
N LYS A 164 8.03 9.39 -19.53
CA LYS A 164 8.98 9.30 -18.41
C LYS A 164 9.97 8.12 -18.52
N ILE A 165 9.77 7.25 -19.51
CA ILE A 165 10.67 6.11 -19.73
C ILE A 165 11.97 6.59 -20.38
N THR A 166 13.09 6.13 -19.85
CA THR A 166 14.44 6.34 -20.37
C THR A 166 15.18 5.01 -20.51
N ASP A 167 16.40 5.04 -21.02
CA ASP A 167 17.31 3.88 -21.10
C ASP A 167 17.76 3.34 -19.72
N LYS A 168 17.50 4.11 -18.66
CA LYS A 168 17.79 3.74 -17.26
C LYS A 168 16.61 3.10 -16.55
N THR A 169 15.43 3.15 -17.13
CA THR A 169 14.22 2.61 -16.51
C THR A 169 14.27 1.09 -16.48
N LYS A 170 14.20 0.50 -15.27
CA LYS A 170 14.24 -0.96 -15.05
C LYS A 170 12.87 -1.60 -14.92
N GLY A 171 11.91 -0.86 -14.43
CA GLY A 171 10.59 -1.42 -14.19
C GLY A 171 9.55 -0.38 -13.82
N ILE A 172 8.35 -0.87 -13.66
CA ILE A 172 7.18 -0.08 -13.27
C ILE A 172 6.49 -0.70 -12.07
N VAL A 173 6.20 0.12 -11.06
CA VAL A 173 5.40 -0.25 -9.89
C VAL A 173 3.94 0.04 -10.19
N VAL A 174 3.07 -0.95 -9.99
CA VAL A 174 1.60 -0.84 -10.11
C VAL A 174 0.99 -1.21 -8.78
N ILE A 175 0.31 -0.26 -8.13
CA ILE A 175 -0.37 -0.48 -6.85
C ILE A 175 -1.86 -0.59 -7.15
N ASN A 176 -2.39 -1.80 -7.16
CA ASN A 176 -3.79 -2.06 -7.53
C ASN A 176 -4.41 -3.17 -6.68
N PRO A 177 -5.40 -2.85 -5.83
CA PRO A 177 -6.00 -1.53 -5.57
C PRO A 177 -5.04 -0.53 -4.95
N ASN A 178 -5.25 0.76 -5.25
CA ASN A 178 -4.30 1.81 -4.91
C ASN A 178 -4.45 2.31 -3.46
N ASN A 179 -3.34 2.52 -2.80
CA ASN A 179 -3.18 3.33 -1.61
C ASN A 179 -2.36 4.58 -2.01
N PRO A 180 -2.91 5.81 -1.92
CA PRO A 180 -3.95 6.26 -0.96
C PRO A 180 -5.36 6.45 -1.52
N THR A 181 -5.62 6.20 -2.79
CA THR A 181 -6.86 6.65 -3.45
C THR A 181 -8.03 5.68 -3.35
N GLY A 182 -7.76 4.39 -3.12
CA GLY A 182 -8.78 3.34 -3.18
C GLY A 182 -9.22 2.98 -4.61
N ALA A 183 -8.52 3.45 -5.63
CA ALA A 183 -8.82 3.13 -7.03
C ALA A 183 -8.59 1.66 -7.34
N LEU A 184 -9.46 1.10 -8.19
CA LEU A 184 -9.34 -0.23 -8.77
C LEU A 184 -9.21 -0.10 -10.29
N TYR A 185 -8.09 -0.57 -10.83
CA TYR A 185 -7.80 -0.37 -12.25
C TYR A 185 -8.54 -1.40 -13.13
N PRO A 186 -9.22 -0.96 -14.20
CA PRO A 186 -9.90 -1.85 -15.12
C PRO A 186 -8.90 -2.64 -15.99
N LYS A 187 -9.34 -3.81 -16.46
CA LYS A 187 -8.54 -4.70 -17.29
C LYS A 187 -7.88 -3.99 -18.47
N SER A 188 -8.62 -3.16 -19.18
CA SER A 188 -8.14 -2.44 -20.36
C SER A 188 -6.97 -1.48 -20.07
N LEU A 189 -6.91 -0.92 -18.86
CA LEU A 189 -5.79 -0.09 -18.42
C LEU A 189 -4.58 -0.95 -18.06
N LEU A 190 -4.80 -2.06 -17.35
CA LEU A 190 -3.73 -2.99 -17.01
C LEU A 190 -3.08 -3.58 -18.27
N GLU A 191 -3.88 -3.91 -19.30
CA GLU A 191 -3.39 -4.35 -20.61
C GLU A 191 -2.50 -3.30 -21.27
N GLN A 192 -2.84 -2.01 -21.21
CA GLN A 192 -1.99 -0.93 -21.74
C GLN A 192 -0.66 -0.81 -20.98
N ILE A 193 -0.66 -0.99 -19.65
CA ILE A 193 0.58 -1.01 -18.87
C ILE A 193 1.45 -2.20 -19.25
N VAL A 194 0.84 -3.37 -19.46
CA VAL A 194 1.57 -4.55 -19.92
C VAL A 194 2.19 -4.33 -21.31
N GLU A 195 1.47 -3.67 -22.24
CA GLU A 195 2.04 -3.32 -23.57
C GLU A 195 3.25 -2.38 -23.44
N ILE A 196 3.20 -1.39 -22.55
CA ILE A 196 4.36 -0.54 -22.25
C ILE A 196 5.53 -1.38 -21.74
N ALA A 197 5.28 -2.29 -20.80
CA ALA A 197 6.32 -3.16 -20.27
C ALA A 197 6.93 -4.07 -21.36
N ARG A 198 6.15 -4.49 -22.36
CA ARG A 198 6.65 -5.23 -23.55
C ARG A 198 7.51 -4.35 -24.44
N GLU A 199 7.03 -3.16 -24.76
CA GLU A 199 7.70 -2.22 -25.66
C GLU A 199 9.07 -1.77 -25.16
N TYR A 200 9.20 -1.58 -23.83
CA TYR A 200 10.40 -1.03 -23.20
C TYR A 200 11.19 -2.04 -22.35
N ASP A 201 10.86 -3.33 -22.45
CA ASP A 201 11.51 -4.40 -21.66
C ASP A 201 11.52 -4.20 -20.15
N LEU A 202 10.44 -3.69 -19.58
CA LEU A 202 10.33 -3.39 -18.14
C LEU A 202 9.88 -4.61 -17.34
N ILE A 203 10.36 -4.71 -16.10
CA ILE A 203 9.81 -5.61 -15.07
C ILE A 203 8.60 -4.91 -14.43
N ILE A 204 7.49 -5.64 -14.24
CA ILE A 204 6.31 -5.14 -13.53
C ILE A 204 6.39 -5.56 -12.06
N PHE A 205 6.26 -4.60 -11.14
CA PHE A 205 6.15 -4.81 -9.71
C PHE A 205 4.72 -4.51 -9.29
N ALA A 206 3.93 -5.55 -9.01
CA ALA A 206 2.49 -5.45 -8.73
C ALA A 206 2.23 -5.56 -7.22
N ASP A 207 1.87 -4.45 -6.57
CA ASP A 207 1.42 -4.45 -5.17
C ASP A 207 -0.09 -4.68 -5.14
N GLU A 208 -0.48 -5.92 -4.81
CA GLU A 208 -1.87 -6.37 -4.81
C GLU A 208 -2.39 -6.66 -3.38
N ILE A 209 -1.82 -6.00 -2.36
CA ILE A 209 -2.14 -6.26 -0.93
C ILE A 209 -3.63 -6.03 -0.60
N TYR A 210 -4.36 -5.28 -1.41
CA TYR A 210 -5.78 -4.98 -1.23
C TYR A 210 -6.71 -5.77 -2.17
N ASP A 211 -6.21 -6.79 -2.85
CA ASP A 211 -6.93 -7.54 -3.89
C ASP A 211 -8.26 -8.20 -3.44
N ARG A 212 -8.44 -8.41 -2.12
CA ARG A 212 -9.66 -8.95 -1.50
C ARG A 212 -10.60 -7.89 -0.93
N LEU A 213 -10.21 -6.63 -0.93
CA LEU A 213 -10.97 -5.54 -0.33
C LEU A 213 -11.54 -4.64 -1.44
N VAL A 214 -12.41 -5.21 -2.25
CA VAL A 214 -13.03 -4.57 -3.43
C VAL A 214 -14.54 -4.49 -3.23
N PHE A 215 -15.13 -3.33 -3.51
CA PHE A 215 -16.54 -3.03 -3.24
C PHE A 215 -17.42 -3.16 -4.48
N ASP A 216 -18.73 -3.11 -4.25
CA ASP A 216 -19.78 -2.98 -5.27
C ASP A 216 -19.81 -4.11 -6.29
N GLY A 217 -19.38 -5.31 -5.91
CA GLY A 217 -19.33 -6.49 -6.78
C GLY A 217 -18.30 -6.38 -7.91
N LYS A 218 -17.38 -5.40 -7.84
CA LYS A 218 -16.25 -5.33 -8.75
C LYS A 218 -15.24 -6.42 -8.43
N GLU A 219 -14.43 -6.79 -9.42
CA GLU A 219 -13.42 -7.84 -9.27
C GLU A 219 -12.01 -7.29 -9.51
N HIS A 220 -11.08 -7.69 -8.65
CA HIS A 220 -9.66 -7.43 -8.86
C HIS A 220 -9.09 -8.39 -9.91
N ILE A 221 -8.40 -7.83 -10.89
CA ILE A 221 -7.64 -8.58 -11.90
C ILE A 221 -6.15 -8.39 -11.60
N SER A 222 -5.43 -9.49 -11.37
CA SER A 222 -3.98 -9.43 -11.26
C SER A 222 -3.36 -9.05 -12.59
N ILE A 223 -2.52 -8.02 -12.63
CA ILE A 223 -1.80 -7.64 -13.86
C ILE A 223 -0.90 -8.77 -14.35
N ALA A 224 -0.42 -9.63 -13.46
CA ALA A 224 0.38 -10.81 -13.81
C ALA A 224 -0.38 -11.82 -14.69
N SER A 225 -1.72 -11.90 -14.55
CA SER A 225 -2.55 -12.77 -15.41
C SER A 225 -2.61 -12.30 -16.87
N LEU A 226 -2.26 -11.04 -17.13
CA LEU A 226 -2.28 -10.40 -18.45
C LEU A 226 -0.91 -10.37 -19.12
N ALA A 227 0.14 -10.77 -18.41
CA ALA A 227 1.54 -10.66 -18.84
C ALA A 227 2.28 -12.02 -18.80
N PRO A 228 1.84 -13.04 -19.57
CA PRO A 228 2.47 -14.37 -19.55
C PRO A 228 3.90 -14.39 -20.13
N ASP A 229 4.23 -13.40 -20.91
CA ASP A 229 5.46 -13.21 -21.67
C ASP A 229 6.42 -12.17 -21.07
N ARG A 230 6.05 -11.55 -19.94
CA ARG A 230 6.86 -10.56 -19.23
C ARG A 230 7.10 -10.97 -17.78
N PRO A 231 8.27 -10.64 -17.20
CA PRO A 231 8.48 -10.88 -15.78
C PRO A 231 7.60 -9.95 -14.94
N VAL A 232 6.79 -10.55 -14.05
CA VAL A 232 5.99 -9.82 -13.08
C VAL A 232 6.31 -10.33 -11.68
N ILE A 233 6.60 -9.40 -10.76
CA ILE A 233 6.75 -9.70 -9.34
C ILE A 233 5.52 -9.18 -8.62
N THR A 234 4.67 -10.08 -8.15
CA THR A 234 3.41 -9.76 -7.47
C THR A 234 3.57 -9.89 -5.97
N PHE A 235 3.21 -8.86 -5.22
CA PHE A 235 3.26 -8.78 -3.76
C PHE A 235 1.87 -8.89 -3.17
N ASN A 236 1.74 -9.72 -2.13
CA ASN A 236 0.49 -9.88 -1.39
C ASN A 236 0.77 -10.35 0.04
N GLY A 237 -0.26 -10.50 0.88
CA GLY A 237 -0.10 -10.92 2.27
C GLY A 237 -1.38 -10.83 3.08
N LEU A 238 -1.29 -11.17 4.35
CA LEU A 238 -2.45 -11.26 5.25
C LEU A 238 -2.76 -9.96 6.01
N SER A 239 -1.94 -8.93 5.83
CA SER A 239 -2.07 -7.67 6.60
C SER A 239 -3.43 -6.99 6.45
N LYS A 240 -4.05 -7.12 5.26
CA LYS A 240 -5.28 -6.40 4.91
C LYS A 240 -6.46 -7.35 4.73
N SER A 241 -6.32 -8.36 3.91
CA SER A 241 -7.36 -9.36 3.65
C SER A 241 -7.83 -10.09 4.91
N HIS A 242 -6.91 -10.39 5.82
CA HIS A 242 -7.19 -11.11 7.07
C HIS A 242 -7.03 -10.26 8.33
N LEU A 243 -6.86 -8.93 8.18
CA LEU A 243 -6.72 -7.98 9.30
C LEU A 243 -5.51 -8.26 10.21
N MET A 244 -4.49 -8.95 9.69
CA MET A 244 -3.34 -9.48 10.43
C MET A 244 -2.06 -8.66 10.26
N ALA A 245 -2.17 -7.33 10.19
CA ALA A 245 -1.03 -6.45 9.90
C ALA A 245 0.14 -6.62 10.89
N GLY A 246 -0.16 -6.86 12.17
CA GLY A 246 0.83 -7.06 13.24
C GLY A 246 1.55 -8.40 13.19
N TYR A 247 1.01 -9.40 12.50
CA TYR A 247 1.63 -10.71 12.37
C TYR A 247 2.79 -10.74 11.37
N ARG A 248 2.93 -9.68 10.57
CA ARG A 248 4.02 -9.50 9.59
C ARG A 248 4.13 -10.64 8.59
N ILE A 249 3.05 -10.97 7.90
CA ILE A 249 2.99 -12.05 6.92
C ILE A 249 2.74 -11.47 5.52
N GLY A 250 3.70 -11.69 4.64
CA GLY A 250 3.61 -11.31 3.23
C GLY A 250 4.37 -12.30 2.36
N TRP A 251 4.11 -12.24 1.08
CA TRP A 251 4.81 -13.01 0.06
C TRP A 251 4.95 -12.24 -1.24
N MET A 252 5.87 -12.68 -2.07
CA MET A 252 5.93 -12.31 -3.48
C MET A 252 5.99 -13.56 -4.33
N SER A 253 5.43 -13.48 -5.54
CA SER A 253 5.56 -14.48 -6.60
C SER A 253 6.20 -13.88 -7.84
N ILE A 254 7.07 -14.64 -8.50
CA ILE A 254 7.69 -14.28 -9.77
C ILE A 254 7.02 -15.09 -10.87
N SER A 255 6.40 -14.40 -11.82
CA SER A 255 5.59 -15.01 -12.87
C SER A 255 5.98 -14.56 -14.28
N GLY A 256 5.33 -15.13 -15.30
CA GLY A 256 5.60 -14.83 -16.69
C GLY A 256 6.89 -15.45 -17.24
N ASP A 257 7.47 -14.82 -18.24
CA ASP A 257 8.78 -15.23 -18.77
C ASP A 257 9.92 -14.66 -17.91
N LYS A 258 10.73 -15.53 -17.33
CA LYS A 258 11.82 -15.21 -16.41
C LYS A 258 13.20 -15.30 -17.04
N SER A 259 13.29 -15.61 -18.33
CA SER A 259 14.56 -15.90 -19.02
C SER A 259 15.55 -14.72 -19.02
N ASN A 260 15.07 -13.50 -18.99
CA ASN A 260 15.89 -12.28 -18.97
C ASN A 260 16.18 -11.72 -17.57
N ILE A 261 15.66 -12.38 -16.50
CA ILE A 261 15.87 -11.95 -15.11
C ILE A 261 16.52 -13.02 -14.22
N GLU A 262 17.14 -14.05 -14.78
CA GLU A 262 17.74 -15.16 -14.01
C GLU A 262 18.82 -14.65 -13.01
N ASP A 263 19.67 -13.73 -13.42
CA ASP A 263 20.69 -13.13 -12.55
C ASP A 263 20.08 -12.28 -11.43
N TYR A 264 18.99 -11.54 -11.74
CA TYR A 264 18.24 -10.82 -10.74
C TYR A 264 17.58 -11.77 -9.71
N ILE A 265 17.03 -12.89 -10.16
CA ILE A 265 16.50 -13.95 -9.27
C ILE A 265 17.62 -14.52 -8.38
N ALA A 266 18.84 -14.69 -8.92
CA ALA A 266 19.99 -15.10 -8.12
C ALA A 266 20.33 -14.05 -7.04
N GLY A 267 20.25 -12.77 -7.36
CA GLY A 267 20.39 -11.67 -6.39
C GLY A 267 19.32 -11.72 -5.30
N ILE A 268 18.05 -11.94 -5.64
CA ILE A 268 16.94 -12.12 -4.68
C ILE A 268 17.23 -13.33 -3.76
N ASN A 269 17.69 -14.45 -4.32
CA ASN A 269 18.05 -15.64 -3.54
C ASN A 269 19.17 -15.35 -2.53
N LEU A 270 20.19 -14.60 -2.96
CA LEU A 270 21.30 -14.20 -2.08
C LEU A 270 20.80 -13.34 -0.92
N LEU A 271 20.02 -12.30 -1.19
CA LEU A 271 19.47 -11.41 -0.16
C LEU A 271 18.52 -12.14 0.78
N SER A 272 17.68 -13.03 0.26
CA SER A 272 16.79 -13.88 1.07
C SER A 272 17.59 -14.80 1.99
N SER A 273 18.72 -15.36 1.51
CA SER A 273 19.60 -16.22 2.31
C SER A 273 20.35 -15.45 3.38
N MET A 274 20.75 -14.20 3.12
CA MET A 274 21.44 -13.34 4.09
C MET A 274 20.56 -13.04 5.32
N ARG A 275 19.25 -12.92 5.16
CA ARG A 275 18.32 -12.74 6.29
C ARG A 275 17.90 -14.06 6.96
N LEU A 276 18.35 -15.21 6.47
CA LEU A 276 18.00 -16.58 6.87
C LEU A 276 16.58 -16.97 6.40
N CYS A 277 15.52 -16.51 7.06
CA CYS A 277 14.12 -16.73 6.66
C CYS A 277 13.22 -15.62 7.22
N SER A 278 11.96 -15.56 6.76
CA SER A 278 10.91 -14.77 7.42
C SER A 278 10.41 -15.48 8.69
N ASN A 279 9.55 -14.84 9.47
CA ASN A 279 9.07 -15.40 10.72
C ASN A 279 8.30 -16.73 10.47
N VAL A 280 8.78 -17.81 11.08
CA VAL A 280 8.24 -19.16 10.86
C VAL A 280 6.82 -19.32 11.39
N PRO A 281 6.44 -18.81 12.58
CA PRO A 281 5.06 -18.83 13.03
C PRO A 281 4.08 -18.23 12.02
N GLY A 282 4.44 -17.08 11.42
CA GLY A 282 3.62 -16.43 10.41
C GLY A 282 3.47 -17.25 9.13
N GLN A 283 4.56 -17.86 8.65
CA GLN A 283 4.51 -18.70 7.46
C GLN A 283 3.62 -19.93 7.65
N SER A 284 3.61 -20.53 8.85
CA SER A 284 2.94 -21.79 9.14
C SER A 284 1.42 -21.74 9.00
N ILE A 285 0.83 -20.54 9.06
CA ILE A 285 -0.62 -20.33 8.93
C ILE A 285 -1.07 -19.89 7.52
N ILE A 286 -0.14 -19.65 6.61
CA ILE A 286 -0.48 -19.22 5.25
C ILE A 286 -1.42 -20.21 4.54
N PRO A 287 -1.21 -21.55 4.62
CA PRO A 287 -2.13 -22.50 3.98
C PRO A 287 -3.57 -22.29 4.45
N MET A 288 -3.81 -22.26 5.76
CA MET A 288 -5.14 -22.06 6.31
C MET A 288 -5.73 -20.70 5.96
N ALA A 289 -4.92 -19.64 5.97
CA ALA A 289 -5.39 -18.32 5.59
C ALA A 289 -5.81 -18.25 4.12
N ILE A 290 -5.10 -18.92 3.21
CA ILE A 290 -5.48 -19.02 1.79
C ILE A 290 -6.76 -19.82 1.61
N ASP A 291 -7.01 -20.84 2.43
CA ASP A 291 -8.28 -21.58 2.42
C ASP A 291 -9.46 -20.75 2.97
N MET A 292 -9.17 -19.70 3.73
CA MET A 292 -10.15 -18.79 4.36
C MET A 292 -10.15 -17.39 3.73
N LEU A 293 -9.88 -17.26 2.42
CA LEU A 293 -9.86 -15.97 1.72
C LEU A 293 -11.17 -15.19 1.81
N ASP A 294 -12.30 -15.89 1.95
CA ASP A 294 -13.62 -15.28 2.00
C ASP A 294 -13.96 -14.68 3.39
N SER A 295 -13.04 -14.78 4.35
CA SER A 295 -13.26 -14.30 5.72
C SER A 295 -13.50 -12.77 5.83
N SER A 296 -13.13 -12.00 4.82
CA SER A 296 -13.36 -10.54 4.76
C SER A 296 -14.55 -10.14 3.89
N ASP A 297 -15.18 -11.06 3.17
CA ASP A 297 -16.18 -10.73 2.15
C ASP A 297 -17.45 -10.09 2.76
N GLU A 298 -17.85 -10.52 3.95
CA GLU A 298 -19.00 -9.94 4.66
C GLU A 298 -18.79 -8.46 5.05
N MET A 299 -17.56 -8.01 5.17
CA MET A 299 -17.26 -6.63 5.57
C MET A 299 -17.39 -5.63 4.43
N ILE A 300 -17.29 -6.08 3.18
CA ILE A 300 -17.16 -5.24 1.99
C ILE A 300 -18.43 -5.20 1.11
N VAL A 301 -19.50 -5.86 1.55
CA VAL A 301 -20.81 -5.84 0.89
C VAL A 301 -21.78 -4.90 1.62
N PRO A 302 -22.89 -4.46 0.99
CA PRO A 302 -23.90 -3.65 1.65
C PRO A 302 -24.34 -4.23 3.00
N GLY A 303 -24.33 -3.41 4.05
CA GLY A 303 -24.55 -3.82 5.44
C GLY A 303 -23.30 -4.31 6.17
N GLY A 304 -22.20 -4.53 5.47
CA GLY A 304 -20.92 -4.89 6.05
C GLY A 304 -20.20 -3.67 6.64
N ARG A 305 -19.42 -3.90 7.69
CA ARG A 305 -18.81 -2.82 8.48
C ARG A 305 -17.97 -1.86 7.65
N VAL A 306 -17.05 -2.37 6.83
CA VAL A 306 -16.17 -1.52 6.02
C VAL A 306 -16.91 -0.82 4.89
N TYR A 307 -17.94 -1.50 4.34
CA TYR A 307 -18.81 -0.92 3.35
C TYR A 307 -19.54 0.33 3.90
N GLU A 308 -20.20 0.20 5.06
CA GLU A 308 -20.94 1.30 5.69
C GLU A 308 -19.99 2.45 6.11
N GLN A 309 -18.78 2.13 6.57
CA GLN A 309 -17.76 3.13 6.89
C GLN A 309 -17.30 3.92 5.65
N ARG A 310 -17.15 3.24 4.49
CA ARG A 310 -16.85 3.90 3.21
C ARG A 310 -17.97 4.84 2.77
N GLU A 311 -19.21 4.39 2.84
CA GLU A 311 -20.37 5.23 2.47
C GLU A 311 -20.43 6.48 3.36
N ALA A 312 -20.37 6.29 4.67
CA ALA A 312 -20.44 7.38 5.64
C ALA A 312 -19.36 8.45 5.42
N ILE A 313 -18.09 8.04 5.25
CA ILE A 313 -17.01 9.01 5.04
C ILE A 313 -17.11 9.70 3.69
N TYR A 314 -17.50 8.99 2.63
CA TYR A 314 -17.64 9.58 1.30
C TYR A 314 -18.75 10.65 1.29
N GLU A 315 -19.91 10.33 1.82
CA GLU A 315 -21.03 11.28 1.96
C GLU A 315 -20.62 12.49 2.81
N ALA A 316 -20.00 12.23 3.96
CA ALA A 316 -19.55 13.29 4.87
C ALA A 316 -18.55 14.26 4.22
N ILE A 317 -17.57 13.76 3.47
CA ILE A 317 -16.60 14.60 2.76
C ILE A 317 -17.29 15.43 1.66
N CYS A 318 -18.18 14.81 0.88
CA CYS A 318 -18.88 15.51 -0.20
C CYS A 318 -19.88 16.55 0.32
N ASP A 319 -20.37 16.45 1.57
CA ASP A 319 -21.24 17.44 2.21
C ASP A 319 -20.49 18.66 2.78
N ILE A 320 -19.16 18.65 2.78
CA ILE A 320 -18.34 19.78 3.24
C ILE A 320 -18.07 20.73 2.05
N PRO A 321 -18.60 21.98 2.06
CA PRO A 321 -18.40 22.92 0.95
C PRO A 321 -16.90 23.22 0.72
N GLY A 322 -16.41 22.93 -0.47
CA GLY A 322 -15.00 23.11 -0.86
C GLY A 322 -14.14 21.85 -0.70
N LEU A 323 -14.75 20.74 -0.33
CA LEU A 323 -14.15 19.41 -0.48
C LEU A 323 -14.83 18.63 -1.59
N SER A 324 -14.11 17.71 -2.18
CA SER A 324 -14.61 16.69 -3.11
C SER A 324 -13.75 15.43 -2.98
N ALA A 325 -14.25 14.30 -3.46
CA ALA A 325 -13.48 13.08 -3.51
C ALA A 325 -14.02 12.15 -4.62
N VAL A 326 -13.14 11.33 -5.17
CA VAL A 326 -13.53 10.15 -5.93
C VAL A 326 -13.92 9.07 -4.93
N LYS A 327 -15.07 8.41 -5.15
CA LYS A 327 -15.52 7.33 -4.28
C LYS A 327 -14.56 6.14 -4.40
N PRO A 328 -14.00 5.62 -3.29
CA PRO A 328 -13.10 4.49 -3.35
C PRO A 328 -13.80 3.21 -3.84
N ASP A 329 -13.17 2.51 -4.76
CA ASP A 329 -13.62 1.20 -5.24
C ASP A 329 -13.07 0.04 -4.40
N ALA A 330 -12.03 0.33 -3.60
CA ALA A 330 -11.32 -0.70 -2.83
C ALA A 330 -10.52 -0.12 -1.64
N ALA A 331 -9.88 -1.00 -0.87
CA ALA A 331 -9.02 -0.70 0.27
C ALA A 331 -9.76 -0.06 1.47
N PHE A 332 -9.08 0.79 2.25
CA PHE A 332 -9.59 1.45 3.46
C PHE A 332 -9.39 2.97 3.43
N TYR A 333 -9.19 3.55 2.25
CA TYR A 333 -8.71 4.91 2.09
C TYR A 333 -9.62 5.72 1.18
N ILE A 334 -9.80 6.99 1.56
CA ILE A 334 -10.33 8.03 0.69
C ILE A 334 -9.29 9.16 0.61
N PHE A 335 -9.18 9.80 -0.56
CA PHE A 335 -8.19 10.84 -0.84
C PHE A 335 -8.89 12.14 -1.30
N PRO A 336 -9.47 12.90 -0.34
CA PRO A 336 -10.22 14.10 -0.63
C PRO A 336 -9.37 15.23 -1.17
N LYS A 337 -9.98 16.03 -2.05
CA LYS A 337 -9.46 17.27 -2.59
C LYS A 337 -10.03 18.48 -1.86
N MET A 338 -9.17 19.48 -1.63
CA MET A 338 -9.52 20.77 -1.07
C MET A 338 -9.53 21.87 -2.15
N ASP A 339 -10.50 22.77 -2.09
CA ASP A 339 -10.44 24.03 -2.85
C ASP A 339 -9.33 24.93 -2.28
N VAL A 340 -8.15 24.87 -2.91
CA VAL A 340 -6.95 25.61 -2.45
C VAL A 340 -7.17 27.12 -2.42
N LYS A 341 -8.02 27.69 -3.31
CA LYS A 341 -8.31 29.11 -3.33
C LYS A 341 -9.24 29.51 -2.19
N LYS A 342 -10.28 28.71 -1.96
CA LYS A 342 -11.24 28.93 -0.89
C LYS A 342 -10.58 28.91 0.47
N PHE A 343 -9.70 27.94 0.72
CA PHE A 343 -9.05 27.73 2.02
C PHE A 343 -7.66 28.36 2.12
N ASN A 344 -7.18 29.02 1.04
CA ASN A 344 -5.84 29.59 0.97
C ASN A 344 -4.72 28.58 1.27
N ILE A 345 -4.86 27.33 0.76
CA ILE A 345 -3.88 26.28 1.00
C ILE A 345 -2.61 26.54 0.17
N ILE A 346 -1.48 26.56 0.84
CA ILE A 346 -0.14 26.67 0.22
C ILE A 346 0.80 25.53 0.69
N ASP A 347 0.44 24.89 1.80
CA ASP A 347 1.21 23.82 2.46
C ASP A 347 0.24 22.84 3.08
N ASP A 348 0.17 21.63 2.54
CA ASP A 348 -0.75 20.58 2.98
C ASP A 348 -0.32 19.90 4.28
N GLU A 349 0.99 19.88 4.62
CA GLU A 349 1.47 19.42 5.92
C GLU A 349 1.02 20.38 7.03
N LYS A 350 1.17 21.69 6.78
CA LYS A 350 0.65 22.71 7.71
C LYS A 350 -0.85 22.63 7.88
N PHE A 351 -1.62 22.37 6.80
CA PHE A 351 -3.06 22.12 6.89
C PHE A 351 -3.36 20.93 7.83
N ALA A 352 -2.67 19.80 7.64
CA ALA A 352 -2.85 18.62 8.48
C ALA A 352 -2.54 18.93 9.97
N LEU A 353 -1.51 19.71 10.22
CA LEU A 353 -1.13 20.16 11.54
C LEU A 353 -2.18 21.11 12.18
N ASP A 354 -2.74 22.03 11.40
CA ASP A 354 -3.79 22.95 11.85
C ASP A 354 -5.07 22.16 12.21
N LEU A 355 -5.50 21.21 11.38
CA LEU A 355 -6.63 20.33 11.66
C LEU A 355 -6.42 19.50 12.95
N LEU A 356 -5.23 18.93 13.10
CA LEU A 356 -4.86 18.18 14.31
C LEU A 356 -4.96 19.03 15.56
N LYS A 357 -4.39 20.25 15.55
CA LYS A 357 -4.38 21.14 16.72
C LYS A 357 -5.76 21.64 17.11
N GLU A 358 -6.60 21.96 16.11
CA GLU A 358 -7.92 22.54 16.37
C GLU A 358 -9.00 21.49 16.65
N LYS A 359 -8.96 20.34 15.96
CA LYS A 359 -10.04 19.34 16.03
C LYS A 359 -9.62 17.99 16.56
N GLN A 360 -8.34 17.79 16.88
CA GLN A 360 -7.79 16.52 17.35
C GLN A 360 -8.00 15.38 16.35
N ILE A 361 -7.95 15.69 15.06
CA ILE A 361 -8.06 14.71 13.98
C ILE A 361 -6.71 14.61 13.29
N LEU A 362 -6.13 13.43 13.29
CA LEU A 362 -4.85 13.12 12.66
C LEU A 362 -5.09 12.44 11.31
N ILE A 363 -4.72 13.13 10.23
CA ILE A 363 -4.77 12.65 8.84
C ILE A 363 -3.36 12.61 8.25
N THR A 364 -3.19 12.13 7.02
CA THR A 364 -1.93 12.24 6.28
C THR A 364 -2.13 13.20 5.11
N HIS A 365 -1.27 14.18 4.97
CA HIS A 365 -1.29 15.16 3.87
C HIS A 365 -0.89 14.51 2.53
N GLY A 366 -1.27 15.11 1.41
CA GLY A 366 -1.04 14.56 0.06
C GLY A 366 0.43 14.45 -0.30
N GLY A 367 1.25 15.41 0.10
CA GLY A 367 2.70 15.40 -0.10
C GLY A 367 3.39 14.16 0.49
N GLY A 368 2.84 13.59 1.57
CA GLY A 368 3.31 12.34 2.15
C GLY A 368 3.12 11.11 1.25
N PHE A 369 2.40 11.23 0.13
CA PHE A 369 2.22 10.22 -0.93
C PHE A 369 2.84 10.67 -2.26
N HIS A 370 3.80 11.59 -2.23
CA HIS A 370 4.44 12.20 -3.41
C HIS A 370 3.45 12.88 -4.37
N TRP A 371 2.28 13.28 -3.87
CA TRP A 371 1.36 14.14 -4.62
C TRP A 371 1.92 15.56 -4.66
N THR A 372 1.98 16.14 -5.85
CA THR A 372 2.73 17.37 -6.07
C THR A 372 1.97 18.66 -5.71
N ASN A 373 0.63 18.59 -5.69
CA ASN A 373 -0.21 19.73 -5.37
C ASN A 373 -0.62 19.69 -3.89
N PRO A 374 -0.64 20.82 -3.17
CA PRO A 374 -1.02 20.86 -1.76
C PRO A 374 -2.54 20.83 -1.56
N ASP A 375 -3.26 20.05 -2.36
CA ASP A 375 -4.71 20.10 -2.45
C ASP A 375 -5.41 18.81 -2.02
N HIS A 376 -4.65 17.80 -1.58
CA HIS A 376 -5.21 16.52 -1.15
C HIS A 376 -4.74 16.09 0.24
N PHE A 377 -5.49 15.17 0.84
CA PHE A 377 -5.11 14.47 2.07
C PHE A 377 -5.76 13.09 2.12
N ARG A 378 -5.18 12.16 2.86
CA ARG A 378 -5.74 10.80 3.02
C ARG A 378 -6.45 10.65 4.35
N ILE A 379 -7.62 10.05 4.32
CA ILE A 379 -8.37 9.54 5.48
C ILE A 379 -8.45 8.03 5.41
N VAL A 380 -8.22 7.38 6.56
CA VAL A 380 -8.51 5.96 6.79
C VAL A 380 -9.91 5.85 7.40
N TYR A 381 -10.82 5.12 6.76
CA TYR A 381 -12.22 5.01 7.21
C TYR A 381 -12.51 3.71 8.00
N LEU A 382 -11.56 3.31 8.87
CA LEU A 382 -11.70 2.13 9.75
C LEU A 382 -12.42 2.39 11.10
N PRO A 383 -12.57 3.64 11.64
CA PRO A 383 -13.41 3.90 12.78
C PRO A 383 -14.87 3.49 12.51
N ASP A 384 -15.64 3.18 13.57
CA ASP A 384 -17.06 2.94 13.38
C ASP A 384 -17.81 4.18 12.84
N VAL A 385 -19.03 3.95 12.31
CA VAL A 385 -19.78 5.01 11.62
C VAL A 385 -20.05 6.20 12.54
N ASN A 386 -20.33 5.99 13.84
CA ASN A 386 -20.58 7.09 14.76
C ASN A 386 -19.33 7.97 14.94
N MET A 387 -18.14 7.34 15.04
CA MET A 387 -16.87 8.08 15.13
C MET A 387 -16.56 8.84 13.83
N ILE A 388 -16.92 8.27 12.67
CA ILE A 388 -16.81 8.94 11.36
C ILE A 388 -17.74 10.16 11.30
N GLU A 389 -18.99 10.03 11.73
CA GLU A 389 -19.96 11.13 11.79
C GLU A 389 -19.50 12.25 12.74
N GLU A 390 -19.00 11.91 13.92
CA GLU A 390 -18.40 12.89 14.84
C GLU A 390 -17.21 13.62 14.23
N ALA A 391 -16.32 12.88 13.55
CA ALA A 391 -15.19 13.48 12.84
C ALA A 391 -15.68 14.41 11.71
N ALA A 392 -16.70 14.01 10.98
CA ALA A 392 -17.29 14.79 9.91
C ALA A 392 -17.85 16.12 10.41
N VAL A 393 -18.56 16.12 11.55
CA VAL A 393 -19.06 17.35 12.19
C VAL A 393 -17.90 18.28 12.55
N LYS A 394 -16.82 17.75 13.16
CA LYS A 394 -15.63 18.53 13.51
C LYS A 394 -14.91 19.09 12.28
N MET A 395 -14.80 18.29 11.21
CA MET A 395 -14.20 18.74 9.94
C MET A 395 -15.06 19.81 9.28
N LYS A 396 -16.39 19.65 9.24
CA LYS A 396 -17.31 20.63 8.68
C LYS A 396 -17.21 21.99 9.41
N ASP A 397 -17.13 21.98 10.74
CA ASP A 397 -16.93 23.18 11.54
C ASP A 397 -15.54 23.81 11.28
N PHE A 398 -14.49 23.01 11.16
CA PHE A 398 -13.15 23.47 10.80
C PHE A 398 -13.16 24.18 9.44
N PHE A 399 -13.63 23.51 8.39
CA PHE A 399 -13.62 24.04 7.02
C PHE A 399 -14.57 25.23 6.81
N ALA A 400 -15.59 25.40 7.66
CA ALA A 400 -16.49 26.54 7.55
C ALA A 400 -15.75 27.90 7.71
N ASN A 401 -14.70 27.93 8.52
CA ASN A 401 -13.97 29.15 8.88
C ASN A 401 -12.47 29.08 8.55
N TYR A 402 -11.98 27.94 8.08
CA TYR A 402 -10.56 27.75 7.87
C TYR A 402 -10.06 28.55 6.66
N LYS A 403 -8.96 29.26 6.92
CA LYS A 403 -8.07 29.78 5.89
C LYS A 403 -6.65 29.65 6.44
N GLN A 404 -5.80 28.98 5.66
CA GLN A 404 -4.40 28.81 6.05
C GLN A 404 -3.73 30.17 6.20
N LYS A 405 -3.11 30.40 7.36
CA LYS A 405 -2.32 31.60 7.63
C LYS A 405 -0.89 31.36 7.11
N VAL A 406 -0.36 32.35 6.43
CA VAL A 406 1.02 32.38 5.95
C VAL A 406 1.97 32.62 7.12
#